data_d2f46d35dce21e71838a5286fe95e61c
#
_entry.id   d2f46d35dce21e71838a5286fe95e61c
#
_cell.length_a   1.000
_cell.length_b   1.000
_cell.length_c   1.000
_cell.angle_alpha   90.00
_cell.angle_beta   90.00
_cell.angle_gamma   90.00
#
_symmetry.space_group_name_H-M   'P 1'
#
loop_
_entity.id
_entity.type
_entity.pdbx_description
1 polymer ?
#
loop_
_entity_poly.entity_id
_entity_poly.type
_entity_poly.pdbx_seq_one_letter_code
_entity_poly.pdbx_strand_id
1 'polypeptide(L)'
;KTCEKETKPFFALSRRKPAVFALVTCAALLVIVLPLVLLFGERKPVPTPVRAAYDLMIDVNPSVLLTVDENGKIIAQKGLNEDGVVFLIKKIYVGLDVDRATDELLAELKKLGLANPGSTLRISAFDHATGKIRDEVQYGVEKKIENLLGGEITTIFLSDYEIDKIKIYYEKNSVSEREKELIESFAQKVLELARRKIADVNEL
;
A
#
# COMPACT_ATOMS: atom_id res chain seq x y z
N LYS A 1 56.53 -3.60 -89.59
CA LYS A 1 55.55 -4.62 -89.09
C LYS A 1 55.59 -4.54 -87.57
N THR A 2 54.76 -3.75 -87.03
CA THR A 2 54.59 -3.56 -85.56
C THR A 2 53.31 -4.24 -85.13
N CYS A 3 53.44 -5.17 -84.24
CA CYS A 3 52.32 -5.94 -83.70
C CYS A 3 51.83 -5.20 -82.48
N GLU A 4 50.61 -4.64 -82.60
CA GLU A 4 49.94 -3.95 -81.45
C GLU A 4 49.12 -4.97 -80.69
N LYS A 5 49.49 -5.17 -79.39
CA LYS A 5 48.75 -6.02 -78.49
C LYS A 5 47.63 -5.22 -77.82
N GLU A 6 46.41 -5.51 -78.18
CA GLU A 6 45.23 -5.04 -77.49
C GLU A 6 45.17 -5.67 -76.05
N THR A 7 45.28 -4.84 -75.08
CA THR A 7 44.99 -5.23 -73.67
C THR A 7 43.51 -4.93 -73.38
N LYS A 8 42.73 -5.97 -73.26
CA LYS A 8 41.33 -5.87 -72.80
C LYS A 8 41.30 -5.46 -71.30
N PRO A 9 40.51 -4.47 -70.87
CA PRO A 9 40.35 -4.16 -69.46
C PRO A 9 39.46 -5.19 -68.82
N PHE A 10 40.03 -5.97 -67.91
CA PHE A 10 39.31 -6.80 -66.93
C PHE A 10 38.86 -5.89 -65.82
N PHE A 11 37.61 -5.87 -65.50
CA PHE A 11 36.84 -5.45 -64.35
C PHE A 11 35.65 -4.55 -64.72
N ALA A 12 34.59 -5.22 -65.17
CA ALA A 12 33.25 -4.64 -65.04
C ALA A 12 32.76 -4.88 -63.62
N LEU A 13 32.95 -3.90 -62.72
CA LEU A 13 32.26 -3.88 -61.46
C LEU A 13 30.76 -3.71 -61.72
N SER A 14 30.02 -4.79 -61.51
CA SER A 14 28.57 -4.78 -61.51
C SER A 14 28.07 -3.72 -60.53
N ARG A 15 27.48 -2.63 -61.03
CA ARG A 15 26.76 -1.61 -60.25
C ARG A 15 25.55 -2.28 -59.61
N ARG A 16 25.74 -2.95 -58.46
CA ARG A 16 24.64 -3.40 -57.60
C ARG A 16 23.93 -2.14 -57.08
N LYS A 17 22.64 -2.03 -57.38
CA LYS A 17 21.80 -0.86 -57.11
C LYS A 17 21.91 -0.52 -55.59
N PRO A 18 22.24 0.72 -55.19
CA PRO A 18 22.44 1.10 -53.79
C PRO A 18 21.20 0.86 -52.91
N ALA A 19 20.01 0.79 -53.55
CA ALA A 19 18.75 0.49 -52.86
C ALA A 19 18.71 -0.88 -52.21
N VAL A 20 19.39 -1.92 -52.76
CA VAL A 20 19.38 -3.27 -52.21
C VAL A 20 20.31 -3.33 -50.99
N PHE A 21 21.42 -2.63 -50.96
CA PHE A 21 22.30 -2.53 -49.78
C PHE A 21 21.64 -1.78 -48.63
N ALA A 22 20.90 -0.71 -48.91
CA ALA A 22 20.16 0.04 -47.88
C ALA A 22 19.06 -0.83 -47.23
N LEU A 23 18.36 -1.64 -48.02
CA LEU A 23 17.29 -2.53 -47.49
C LEU A 23 17.84 -3.66 -46.61
N VAL A 24 18.98 -4.25 -47.00
CA VAL A 24 19.64 -5.32 -46.22
C VAL A 24 20.21 -4.78 -44.89
N THR A 25 20.79 -3.57 -44.90
CA THR A 25 21.30 -2.94 -43.67
C THR A 25 20.18 -2.54 -42.70
N CYS A 26 19.04 -2.02 -43.21
CA CYS A 26 17.88 -1.73 -42.36
C CYS A 26 17.27 -3.00 -41.75
N ALA A 27 17.16 -4.09 -42.52
CA ALA A 27 16.66 -5.36 -42.00
C ALA A 27 17.58 -5.95 -40.94
N ALA A 28 18.91 -5.90 -41.12
CA ALA A 28 19.89 -6.36 -40.14
C ALA A 28 19.86 -5.53 -38.85
N LEU A 29 19.68 -4.21 -38.94
CA LEU A 29 19.52 -3.34 -37.77
C LEU A 29 18.23 -3.65 -36.99
N LEU A 30 17.12 -3.88 -37.71
CA LEU A 30 15.85 -4.27 -37.03
C LEU A 30 15.95 -5.62 -36.30
N VAL A 31 16.65 -6.61 -36.86
CA VAL A 31 16.85 -7.92 -36.26
C VAL A 31 17.72 -7.85 -34.99
N ILE A 32 18.63 -6.89 -34.94
CA ILE A 32 19.54 -6.72 -33.76
C ILE A 32 18.92 -5.78 -32.71
N VAL A 33 18.36 -4.66 -33.14
CA VAL A 33 17.86 -3.62 -32.23
C VAL A 33 16.54 -4.02 -31.58
N LEU A 34 15.64 -4.69 -32.33
CA LEU A 34 14.34 -5.10 -31.79
C LEU A 34 14.46 -6.09 -30.60
N PRO A 35 15.24 -7.17 -30.67
CA PRO A 35 15.41 -8.04 -29.51
C PRO A 35 16.20 -7.34 -28.38
N LEU A 36 17.12 -6.43 -28.67
CA LEU A 36 17.81 -5.63 -27.65
C LEU A 36 16.82 -4.72 -26.91
N VAL A 37 15.93 -4.05 -27.63
CA VAL A 37 14.87 -3.24 -27.01
C VAL A 37 13.89 -4.10 -26.19
N LEU A 38 13.54 -5.30 -26.67
CA LEU A 38 12.67 -6.23 -25.93
C LEU A 38 13.37 -6.84 -24.72
N LEU A 39 14.68 -7.08 -24.77
CA LEU A 39 15.45 -7.62 -23.64
C LEU A 39 15.84 -6.57 -22.59
N PHE A 40 16.04 -5.32 -23.01
CA PHE A 40 16.48 -4.25 -22.11
C PHE A 40 15.43 -3.14 -21.90
N GLY A 41 14.34 -3.13 -22.67
CA GLY A 41 13.29 -2.12 -22.62
C GLY A 41 12.39 -2.22 -21.37
N GLU A 42 12.23 -3.39 -20.79
CA GLU A 42 11.47 -3.57 -19.56
C GLU A 42 12.39 -3.50 -18.32
N ARG A 43 13.02 -2.37 -18.12
CA ARG A 43 13.43 -2.04 -16.74
C ARG A 43 12.14 -1.78 -15.98
N LYS A 44 11.54 -2.81 -15.37
CA LYS A 44 10.54 -2.61 -14.34
C LYS A 44 11.13 -1.59 -13.37
N PRO A 45 10.45 -0.48 -13.11
CA PRO A 45 10.95 0.48 -12.13
C PRO A 45 11.24 -0.31 -10.85
N VAL A 46 12.47 -0.24 -10.38
CA VAL A 46 12.82 -0.82 -9.07
C VAL A 46 11.86 -0.16 -8.10
N PRO A 47 11.00 -0.92 -7.39
CA PRO A 47 10.07 -0.32 -6.46
C PRO A 47 10.88 0.49 -5.47
N THR A 48 10.69 1.80 -5.49
CA THR A 48 11.29 2.69 -4.50
C THR A 48 10.83 2.18 -3.14
N PRO A 49 11.74 1.93 -2.18
CA PRO A 49 11.33 1.45 -0.88
C PRO A 49 10.33 2.46 -0.30
N VAL A 50 9.10 2.01 -0.08
CA VAL A 50 8.03 2.85 0.49
C VAL A 50 8.44 3.13 1.93
N ARG A 51 8.66 4.41 2.24
CA ARG A 51 9.11 4.85 3.56
C ARG A 51 7.89 5.29 4.38
N ALA A 52 7.81 4.79 5.61
CA ALA A 52 6.83 5.27 6.57
C ALA A 52 7.11 6.73 6.93
N ALA A 53 6.07 7.57 6.85
CA ALA A 53 6.13 8.97 7.26
C ALA A 53 5.65 9.13 8.71
N TYR A 54 4.51 8.52 9.04
CA TYR A 54 3.95 8.58 10.40
C TYR A 54 3.05 7.39 10.68
N ASP A 55 2.78 7.15 11.95
CA ASP A 55 1.77 6.22 12.42
C ASP A 55 0.55 6.99 12.91
N LEU A 56 -0.65 6.59 12.47
CA LEU A 56 -1.93 7.06 12.95
C LEU A 56 -2.57 5.98 13.80
N MET A 57 -2.74 6.26 15.09
CA MET A 57 -3.49 5.41 16.02
C MET A 57 -4.88 5.97 16.25
N ILE A 58 -5.87 5.09 16.23
CA ILE A 58 -7.24 5.34 16.68
C ILE A 58 -7.58 4.27 17.71
N ASP A 59 -7.78 4.70 18.96
CA ASP A 59 -8.02 3.82 20.09
C ASP A 59 -9.35 4.14 20.76
N VAL A 60 -10.28 3.22 20.63
CA VAL A 60 -11.63 3.29 21.20
C VAL A 60 -12.07 1.93 21.76
N ASN A 61 -11.18 0.93 21.68
CA ASN A 61 -11.51 -0.48 21.79
C ASN A 61 -12.55 -0.93 20.73
N PRO A 62 -12.06 -1.26 19.49
CA PRO A 62 -10.72 -1.73 19.14
C PRO A 62 -9.64 -0.65 19.03
N SER A 63 -8.39 -0.99 19.29
CA SER A 63 -7.21 -0.15 19.04
C SER A 63 -6.55 -0.51 17.73
N VAL A 64 -6.46 0.44 16.81
CA VAL A 64 -5.92 0.26 15.45
C VAL A 64 -4.79 1.23 15.17
N LEU A 65 -3.71 0.73 14.58
CA LEU A 65 -2.57 1.51 14.10
C LEU A 65 -2.50 1.40 12.58
N LEU A 66 -2.41 2.54 11.91
CA LEU A 66 -2.21 2.66 10.47
C LEU A 66 -0.87 3.34 10.22
N THR A 67 0.04 2.67 9.52
CA THR A 67 1.30 3.28 9.07
C THR A 67 1.10 3.93 7.71
N VAL A 68 1.45 5.19 7.60
CA VAL A 68 1.21 6.05 6.43
C VAL A 68 2.54 6.43 5.79
N ASP A 69 2.61 6.42 4.46
CA ASP A 69 3.77 6.87 3.71
C ASP A 69 3.79 8.38 3.45
N GLU A 70 4.83 8.88 2.80
CA GLU A 70 5.01 10.29 2.44
C GLU A 70 3.93 10.80 1.44
N ASN A 71 3.22 9.89 0.75
CA ASN A 71 2.16 10.21 -0.20
C ASN A 71 0.76 10.11 0.43
N GLY A 72 0.65 9.91 1.73
CA GLY A 72 -0.62 9.74 2.44
C GLY A 72 -1.28 8.37 2.21
N LYS A 73 -0.54 7.36 1.75
CA LYS A 73 -1.05 5.99 1.57
C LYS A 73 -0.78 5.13 2.78
N ILE A 74 -1.74 4.30 3.12
CA ILE A 74 -1.56 3.27 4.16
C ILE A 74 -0.65 2.18 3.62
N ILE A 75 0.48 1.94 4.27
CA ILE A 75 1.46 0.91 3.91
C ILE A 75 1.47 -0.28 4.86
N ALA A 76 0.94 -0.09 6.08
CA ALA A 76 0.73 -1.17 7.04
C ALA A 76 -0.46 -0.86 7.94
N GLN A 77 -1.07 -1.93 8.50
CA GLN A 77 -2.13 -1.83 9.50
C GLN A 77 -1.88 -2.87 10.59
N LYS A 78 -2.18 -2.53 11.84
CA LYS A 78 -1.99 -3.40 12.99
C LYS A 78 -3.09 -3.21 14.02
N GLY A 79 -3.67 -4.30 14.53
CA GLY A 79 -4.45 -4.27 15.76
C GLY A 79 -3.50 -4.21 16.96
N LEU A 80 -3.72 -3.26 17.86
CA LEU A 80 -2.88 -3.07 19.05
C LEU A 80 -3.39 -3.85 20.25
N ASN A 81 -4.63 -4.31 20.20
CA ASN A 81 -5.25 -5.21 21.17
C ASN A 81 -6.02 -6.32 20.44
N GLU A 82 -6.56 -7.28 21.18
CA GLU A 82 -7.30 -8.41 20.63
C GLU A 82 -8.50 -7.96 19.79
N ASP A 83 -9.27 -6.98 20.27
CA ASP A 83 -10.40 -6.43 19.54
C ASP A 83 -9.97 -5.73 18.24
N GLY A 84 -8.81 -5.05 18.25
CA GLY A 84 -8.20 -4.45 17.06
C GLY A 84 -7.80 -5.49 16.02
N VAL A 85 -7.24 -6.62 16.44
CA VAL A 85 -6.91 -7.73 15.54
C VAL A 85 -8.19 -8.31 14.92
N VAL A 86 -9.22 -8.58 15.74
CA VAL A 86 -10.51 -9.09 15.25
C VAL A 86 -11.18 -8.12 14.29
N PHE A 87 -11.16 -6.83 14.60
CA PHE A 87 -11.72 -5.77 13.76
C PHE A 87 -11.07 -5.75 12.38
N LEU A 88 -9.75 -5.96 12.29
CA LEU A 88 -9.00 -5.92 11.03
C LEU A 88 -9.07 -7.22 10.20
N ILE A 89 -9.61 -8.34 10.70
CA ILE A 89 -9.59 -9.64 10.00
C ILE A 89 -10.11 -9.58 8.56
N LYS A 90 -11.13 -8.76 8.31
CA LYS A 90 -11.75 -8.61 6.97
C LYS A 90 -11.64 -7.20 6.41
N LYS A 91 -10.84 -6.36 7.06
CA LYS A 91 -10.68 -4.95 6.70
C LYS A 91 -9.26 -4.71 6.23
N ILE A 92 -9.11 -4.38 4.97
CA ILE A 92 -7.80 -4.08 4.37
C ILE A 92 -7.80 -2.61 4.00
N TYR A 93 -7.07 -1.82 4.77
CA TYR A 93 -6.85 -0.40 4.52
C TYR A 93 -5.54 -0.14 3.76
N VAL A 94 -4.63 -1.13 3.73
CA VAL A 94 -3.35 -1.03 3.00
C VAL A 94 -3.60 -0.71 1.52
N GLY A 95 -2.90 0.31 1.02
CA GLY A 95 -3.06 0.85 -0.33
C GLY A 95 -4.10 1.97 -0.47
N LEU A 96 -4.97 2.16 0.53
CA LEU A 96 -5.92 3.28 0.54
C LEU A 96 -5.21 4.58 0.93
N ASP A 97 -5.81 5.68 0.55
CA ASP A 97 -5.49 7.01 1.08
C ASP A 97 -5.91 7.09 2.55
N VAL A 98 -5.10 7.76 3.38
CA VAL A 98 -5.34 7.86 4.83
C VAL A 98 -6.69 8.48 5.16
N ASP A 99 -7.10 9.49 4.39
CA ASP A 99 -8.39 10.15 4.60
C ASP A 99 -9.55 9.18 4.36
N ARG A 100 -9.51 8.45 3.26
CA ARG A 100 -10.49 7.43 2.94
C ARG A 100 -10.48 6.28 3.93
N ALA A 101 -9.29 5.78 4.28
CA ALA A 101 -9.14 4.71 5.26
C ALA A 101 -9.73 5.09 6.63
N THR A 102 -9.49 6.33 7.07
CA THR A 102 -10.04 6.87 8.31
C THR A 102 -11.56 6.97 8.25
N ASP A 103 -12.14 7.48 7.16
CA ASP A 103 -13.59 7.56 6.98
C ASP A 103 -14.25 6.17 7.02
N GLU A 104 -13.68 5.19 6.30
CA GLU A 104 -14.18 3.81 6.27
C GLU A 104 -14.06 3.14 7.67
N LEU A 105 -12.95 3.39 8.38
CA LEU A 105 -12.71 2.88 9.74
C LEU A 105 -13.74 3.43 10.72
N LEU A 106 -13.92 4.75 10.75
CA LEU A 106 -14.89 5.41 11.63
C LEU A 106 -16.34 5.00 11.33
N ALA A 107 -16.69 4.87 10.05
CA ALA A 107 -18.01 4.38 9.63
C ALA A 107 -18.27 2.96 10.11
N GLU A 108 -17.26 2.08 10.06
CA GLU A 108 -17.39 0.72 10.55
C GLU A 108 -17.46 0.65 12.08
N LEU A 109 -16.70 1.47 12.82
CA LEU A 109 -16.81 1.59 14.28
C LEU A 109 -18.23 2.00 14.68
N LYS A 110 -18.82 2.98 13.98
CA LYS A 110 -20.21 3.40 14.19
C LYS A 110 -21.20 2.28 13.93
N LYS A 111 -21.07 1.62 12.77
CA LYS A 111 -21.94 0.51 12.36
C LYS A 111 -21.96 -0.65 13.35
N LEU A 112 -20.79 -0.96 13.94
CA LEU A 112 -20.64 -2.02 14.93
C LEU A 112 -21.03 -1.57 16.35
N GLY A 113 -21.40 -0.31 16.55
CA GLY A 113 -21.73 0.23 17.87
C GLY A 113 -20.52 0.35 18.80
N LEU A 114 -19.31 0.44 18.26
CA LEU A 114 -18.05 0.54 19.02
C LEU A 114 -17.66 1.99 19.29
N ALA A 115 -18.22 2.94 18.54
CA ALA A 115 -18.08 4.37 18.75
C ALA A 115 -19.47 5.01 18.83
N ASN A 116 -20.01 5.07 20.04
CA ASN A 116 -21.35 5.61 20.33
C ASN A 116 -21.24 6.96 21.08
N PRO A 117 -22.33 7.74 21.16
CA PRO A 117 -22.38 8.89 22.05
C PRO A 117 -21.90 8.57 23.45
N GLY A 118 -21.01 9.40 23.99
CA GLY A 118 -20.35 9.17 25.28
C GLY A 118 -19.05 8.32 25.21
N SER A 119 -18.70 7.76 24.05
CA SER A 119 -17.40 7.10 23.86
C SER A 119 -16.25 8.09 23.92
N THR A 120 -15.08 7.61 24.35
CA THR A 120 -13.83 8.36 24.31
C THR A 120 -12.91 7.76 23.27
N LEU A 121 -12.52 8.54 22.26
CA LEU A 121 -11.53 8.14 21.27
C LEU A 121 -10.20 8.81 21.58
N ARG A 122 -9.17 8.00 21.65
CA ARG A 122 -7.80 8.48 21.78
C ARG A 122 -7.14 8.45 20.41
N ILE A 123 -6.54 9.58 20.01
CA ILE A 123 -5.89 9.74 18.70
C ILE A 123 -4.43 10.12 18.90
N SER A 124 -3.55 9.50 18.14
CA SER A 124 -2.15 9.89 18.04
C SER A 124 -1.70 9.79 16.59
N ALA A 125 -1.02 10.82 16.10
CA ALA A 125 -0.33 10.81 14.83
C ALA A 125 1.16 11.07 15.07
N PHE A 126 1.97 10.02 15.00
CA PHE A 126 3.39 10.05 15.36
C PHE A 126 4.28 10.05 14.13
N ASP A 127 5.04 11.13 13.94
CA ASP A 127 5.96 11.31 12.81
C ASP A 127 7.27 10.55 13.01
N HIS A 128 7.65 9.70 12.04
CA HIS A 128 8.85 8.87 12.10
C HIS A 128 10.15 9.65 11.91
N ALA A 129 10.11 10.78 11.20
CA ALA A 129 11.31 11.58 10.90
C ALA A 129 11.66 12.51 12.05
N THR A 130 10.67 13.15 12.65
CA THR A 130 10.85 14.13 13.72
C THR A 130 10.74 13.54 15.11
N GLY A 131 10.08 12.39 15.24
CA GLY A 131 9.75 11.78 16.54
C GLY A 131 8.72 12.58 17.34
N LYS A 132 7.91 13.39 16.67
CA LYS A 132 6.91 14.28 17.30
C LYS A 132 5.49 13.93 16.86
N ILE A 133 4.52 14.49 17.55
CA ILE A 133 3.12 14.43 17.15
C ILE A 133 2.87 15.34 15.94
N ARG A 134 1.98 14.90 15.04
CA ARG A 134 1.45 15.67 13.91
C ARG A 134 0.08 16.21 14.27
N ASP A 135 0.04 17.38 14.86
CA ASP A 135 -1.21 18.02 15.33
C ASP A 135 -2.22 18.18 14.19
N GLU A 136 -1.77 18.57 13.00
CA GLU A 136 -2.63 18.72 11.82
C GLU A 136 -3.39 17.46 11.44
N VAL A 137 -2.74 16.29 11.57
CA VAL A 137 -3.37 14.98 11.30
C VAL A 137 -4.38 14.66 12.40
N GLN A 138 -4.02 14.88 13.67
CA GLN A 138 -4.91 14.65 14.81
C GLN A 138 -6.19 15.50 14.69
N TYR A 139 -6.07 16.79 14.43
CA TYR A 139 -7.22 17.69 14.21
C TYR A 139 -8.04 17.31 12.98
N GLY A 140 -7.40 16.85 11.91
CA GLY A 140 -8.10 16.34 10.74
C GLY A 140 -8.98 15.14 11.06
N VAL A 141 -8.48 14.20 11.84
CA VAL A 141 -9.24 13.02 12.31
C VAL A 141 -10.36 13.43 13.27
N GLU A 142 -10.12 14.35 14.19
CA GLU A 142 -11.16 14.89 15.10
C GLU A 142 -12.35 15.43 14.34
N LYS A 143 -12.13 16.27 13.33
CA LYS A 143 -13.22 16.79 12.48
C LYS A 143 -14.01 15.67 11.79
N LYS A 144 -13.35 14.59 11.36
CA LYS A 144 -14.03 13.44 10.78
C LYS A 144 -14.86 12.71 11.82
N ILE A 145 -14.36 12.57 13.04
CA ILE A 145 -15.10 11.99 14.18
C ILE A 145 -16.36 12.82 14.46
N GLU A 146 -16.24 14.13 14.59
CA GLU A 146 -17.37 15.04 14.81
C GLU A 146 -18.44 14.89 13.72
N ASN A 147 -18.01 14.85 12.44
CA ASN A 147 -18.91 14.77 11.31
C ASN A 147 -19.59 13.41 11.16
N LEU A 148 -18.87 12.31 11.39
CA LEU A 148 -19.36 10.94 11.15
C LEU A 148 -20.06 10.34 12.36
N LEU A 149 -19.53 10.61 13.55
CA LEU A 149 -19.98 9.98 14.81
C LEU A 149 -20.87 10.92 15.63
N GLY A 150 -20.77 12.22 15.44
CA GLY A 150 -21.53 13.24 16.16
C GLY A 150 -20.76 13.85 17.35
N GLY A 151 -21.18 15.02 17.80
CA GLY A 151 -20.47 15.84 18.76
C GLY A 151 -20.48 15.39 20.23
N GLU A 152 -21.06 14.23 20.56
CA GLU A 152 -21.05 13.68 21.92
C GLU A 152 -19.89 12.73 22.18
N ILE A 153 -18.93 12.64 21.26
CA ILE A 153 -17.72 11.83 21.42
C ILE A 153 -16.59 12.69 21.95
N THR A 154 -15.98 12.24 23.04
CA THR A 154 -14.80 12.91 23.59
C THR A 154 -13.55 12.45 22.84
N THR A 155 -12.82 13.38 22.25
CA THR A 155 -11.52 13.11 21.61
C THR A 155 -10.40 13.45 22.59
N ILE A 156 -9.44 12.57 22.77
CA ILE A 156 -8.22 12.80 23.55
C ILE A 156 -7.03 12.72 22.60
N PHE A 157 -6.28 13.82 22.50
CA PHE A 157 -5.01 13.86 21.80
C PHE A 157 -3.86 13.48 22.74
N LEU A 158 -2.92 12.70 22.20
CA LEU A 158 -1.69 12.41 22.89
C LEU A 158 -0.65 13.48 22.56
N SER A 159 0.02 13.99 23.58
CA SER A 159 1.04 15.03 23.46
C SER A 159 2.44 14.45 23.25
N ASP A 160 3.39 15.27 22.81
CA ASP A 160 4.80 14.91 22.68
C ASP A 160 5.39 14.35 23.99
N TYR A 161 4.94 14.85 25.13
CA TYR A 161 5.38 14.37 26.46
C TYR A 161 4.97 12.92 26.73
N GLU A 162 3.92 12.43 26.09
CA GLU A 162 3.38 11.07 26.29
C GLU A 162 3.94 10.06 25.28
N ILE A 163 4.75 10.48 24.32
CA ILE A 163 5.30 9.62 23.26
C ILE A 163 6.03 8.40 23.82
N ASP A 164 6.89 8.58 24.82
CA ASP A 164 7.62 7.47 25.41
C ASP A 164 6.70 6.51 26.14
N LYS A 165 5.67 7.03 26.80
CA LYS A 165 4.63 6.21 27.44
C LYS A 165 3.80 5.45 26.41
N ILE A 166 3.53 6.07 25.25
CA ILE A 166 2.79 5.46 24.13
C ILE A 166 3.62 4.35 23.51
N LYS A 167 4.91 4.55 23.25
CA LYS A 167 5.82 3.51 22.75
C LYS A 167 5.86 2.31 23.69
N ILE A 168 6.01 2.56 25.00
CA ILE A 168 5.99 1.52 26.02
C ILE A 168 4.62 0.83 26.06
N TYR A 169 3.53 1.58 25.90
CA TYR A 169 2.18 1.02 25.86
C TYR A 169 2.00 0.11 24.63
N TYR A 170 2.48 0.52 23.47
CA TYR A 170 2.45 -0.30 22.26
C TYR A 170 3.29 -1.55 22.37
N GLU A 171 4.49 -1.46 22.95
CA GLU A 171 5.36 -2.61 23.16
C GLU A 171 4.74 -3.63 24.13
N LYS A 172 4.12 -3.15 25.22
CA LYS A 172 3.49 -4.00 26.22
C LYS A 172 2.16 -4.63 25.78
N ASN A 173 1.38 -3.92 24.99
CA ASN A 173 0.05 -4.36 24.57
C ASN A 173 0.04 -4.86 23.11
N SER A 174 1.18 -4.87 22.42
CA SER A 174 1.25 -5.45 21.09
C SER A 174 1.02 -6.95 21.20
N VAL A 175 -0.04 -7.40 20.53
CA VAL A 175 -0.31 -8.82 20.33
C VAL A 175 0.87 -9.41 19.56
N SER A 176 1.49 -10.46 20.09
CA SER A 176 2.58 -11.16 19.38
C SER A 176 2.03 -11.78 18.08
N GLU A 177 2.87 -11.99 17.08
CA GLU A 177 2.43 -12.60 15.80
C GLU A 177 1.76 -13.97 16.03
N ARG A 178 2.22 -14.74 17.00
CA ARG A 178 1.62 -16.02 17.36
C ARG A 178 0.23 -15.88 17.99
N GLU A 179 0.03 -14.89 18.85
CA GLU A 179 -1.28 -14.58 19.43
C GLU A 179 -2.23 -14.06 18.36
N LYS A 180 -1.73 -13.22 17.45
CA LYS A 180 -2.49 -12.74 16.31
C LYS A 180 -3.00 -13.88 15.44
N GLU A 181 -2.14 -14.83 15.04
CA GLU A 181 -2.53 -16.00 14.29
C GLU A 181 -3.61 -16.83 14.99
N LEU A 182 -3.50 -17.00 16.31
CA LEU A 182 -4.49 -17.71 17.12
C LEU A 182 -5.84 -16.98 17.15
N ILE A 183 -5.83 -15.67 17.37
CA ILE A 183 -7.02 -14.82 17.39
C ILE A 183 -7.72 -14.86 16.03
N GLU A 184 -6.97 -14.68 14.94
CA GLU A 184 -7.48 -14.73 13.58
C GLU A 184 -8.09 -16.09 13.25
N SER A 185 -7.41 -17.19 13.60
CA SER A 185 -7.91 -18.55 13.40
C SER A 185 -9.21 -18.82 14.18
N PHE A 186 -9.25 -18.38 15.44
CA PHE A 186 -10.43 -18.53 16.29
C PHE A 186 -11.62 -17.71 15.78
N ALA A 187 -11.39 -16.44 15.43
CA ALA A 187 -12.43 -15.57 14.92
C ALA A 187 -12.98 -16.07 13.57
N GLN A 188 -12.14 -16.60 12.69
CA GLN A 188 -12.59 -17.24 11.45
C GLN A 188 -13.47 -18.47 11.72
N LYS A 189 -13.10 -19.32 12.67
CA LYS A 189 -13.92 -20.46 13.08
C LYS A 189 -15.29 -20.04 13.63
N VAL A 190 -15.34 -19.02 14.48
CA VAL A 190 -16.61 -18.48 15.02
C VAL A 190 -17.49 -17.95 13.91
N LEU A 191 -16.92 -17.21 12.96
CA LEU A 191 -17.66 -16.69 11.80
C LEU A 191 -18.20 -17.80 10.90
N GLU A 192 -17.45 -18.87 10.70
CA GLU A 192 -17.89 -20.02 9.93
C GLU A 192 -19.06 -20.74 10.61
N LEU A 193 -18.95 -20.97 11.92
CA LEU A 193 -20.04 -21.58 12.73
C LEU A 193 -21.30 -20.72 12.73
N ALA A 194 -21.17 -19.40 12.86
CA ALA A 194 -22.29 -18.48 12.80
C ALA A 194 -22.99 -18.52 11.43
N ARG A 195 -22.22 -18.59 10.32
CA ARG A 195 -22.79 -18.73 8.97
C ARG A 195 -23.54 -20.04 8.78
N ARG A 196 -23.02 -21.18 9.28
CA ARG A 196 -23.71 -22.48 9.22
C ARG A 196 -25.03 -22.41 9.97
N LYS A 197 -25.05 -21.86 11.20
CA LYS A 197 -26.28 -21.70 11.97
C LYS A 197 -27.34 -20.84 11.27
N ILE A 198 -26.92 -19.77 10.58
CA ILE A 198 -27.85 -18.92 9.83
C ILE A 198 -28.38 -19.64 8.60
N ALA A 199 -27.58 -20.45 7.92
CA ALA A 199 -28.02 -21.28 6.79
C ALA A 199 -29.06 -22.32 7.25
N ASP A 200 -28.80 -23.03 8.35
CA ASP A 200 -29.72 -24.02 8.91
C ASP A 200 -31.08 -23.44 9.35
N VAL A 201 -31.08 -22.16 9.82
CA VAL A 201 -32.35 -21.46 10.19
C VAL A 201 -33.12 -21.03 8.97
N ASN A 202 -32.48 -20.75 7.84
CA ASN A 202 -33.16 -20.33 6.60
C ASN A 202 -33.70 -21.53 5.77
N GLU A 203 -33.33 -22.78 6.15
CA GLU A 203 -33.87 -24.01 5.54
C GLU A 203 -35.08 -24.59 6.30
N LEU A 204 -35.46 -24.00 7.44
CA LEU A 204 -36.67 -24.34 8.24
C LEU A 204 -37.84 -23.43 7.91
#